data_d2b9e721761ea1aa4bfed43273ff1b77
#
_entry.id   d2b9e721761ea1aa4bfed43273ff1b77
#
_cell.length_a   1.000
_cell.length_b   1.000
_cell.length_c   1.000
_cell.angle_alpha   90.00
_cell.angle_beta   90.00
_cell.angle_gamma   90.00
#
_symmetry.space_group_name_H-M   'P 1'
#
loop_
_entity.id
_entity.type
_entity.pdbx_description
1 polymer ?
#
loop_
_entity_poly.entity_id
_entity_poly.type
_entity_poly.pdbx_seq_one_letter_code
_entity_poly.pdbx_strand_id
1 'polypeptide(L)'
;MSRCCIYCRIGGTANEPNQIATNSQLELLRKAAEDLGLTVVAEVTVFESGTDPQRQSIKTLIRDGKHGAYDCVLVVDPSRLSRSTEGCTLIGQKLNRHGIRVYTPQGKIQLPPPHAFFYSRYHKEGENDFGPGK
;
A
#
# COMPACT_ATOMS: atom_id res chain seq x y z
N MET A 1 18.14 -0.20 9.97
CA MET A 1 16.75 0.31 10.03
C MET A 1 16.21 0.47 8.61
N SER A 2 14.98 0.07 8.39
CA SER A 2 14.42 0.13 7.03
C SER A 2 14.09 1.55 6.64
N ARG A 3 14.40 1.89 5.38
CA ARG A 3 14.08 3.20 4.81
C ARG A 3 12.65 3.14 4.24
N CYS A 4 11.85 4.10 4.60
CA CYS A 4 10.41 4.07 4.36
C CYS A 4 9.94 5.24 3.50
N CYS A 5 9.05 4.96 2.56
CA CYS A 5 8.31 5.98 1.83
C CYS A 5 6.88 5.98 2.36
N ILE A 6 6.44 7.13 2.86
CA ILE A 6 5.04 7.30 3.26
C ILE A 6 4.23 7.64 2.01
N TYR A 7 3.16 6.91 1.78
CA TYR A 7 2.30 7.14 0.62
C TYR A 7 0.88 7.47 1.12
N CYS A 8 0.44 8.69 0.83
CA CYS A 8 -0.90 9.18 1.19
C CYS A 8 -1.71 9.42 -0.07
N ARG A 9 -2.90 8.86 -0.14
CA ARG A 9 -3.81 9.11 -1.25
C ARG A 9 -5.15 9.55 -0.70
N ILE A 10 -5.62 10.70 -1.20
CA ILE A 10 -6.93 11.25 -0.88
C ILE A 10 -7.69 11.34 -2.20
N GLY A 11 -8.92 10.85 -2.24
CA GLY A 11 -9.74 10.97 -3.44
C GLY A 11 -10.17 12.42 -3.64
N GLY A 12 -10.35 12.82 -4.90
CA GLY A 12 -10.82 14.16 -5.24
C GLY A 12 -9.69 15.11 -5.60
N THR A 13 -9.88 16.38 -5.31
CA THR A 13 -8.97 17.44 -5.70
C THR A 13 -8.24 18.03 -4.49
N ALA A 14 -7.19 18.79 -4.76
CA ALA A 14 -6.38 19.43 -3.72
C ALA A 14 -7.09 20.69 -3.23
N ASN A 15 -8.14 20.52 -2.41
CA ASN A 15 -8.84 21.65 -1.78
C ASN A 15 -8.52 21.64 -0.28
N GLU A 16 -8.99 22.68 0.42
CA GLU A 16 -8.63 22.87 1.82
C GLU A 16 -9.03 21.68 2.71
N PRO A 17 -10.28 21.16 2.65
CA PRO A 17 -10.62 19.99 3.47
C PRO A 17 -9.73 18.79 3.17
N ASN A 18 -9.34 18.58 1.92
CA ASN A 18 -8.48 17.47 1.55
C ASN A 18 -7.05 17.69 2.01
N GLN A 19 -6.59 18.95 2.07
CA GLN A 19 -5.27 19.26 2.62
C GLN A 19 -5.22 18.96 4.12
N ILE A 20 -6.28 19.28 4.83
CA ILE A 20 -6.38 18.99 6.26
C ILE A 20 -6.35 17.47 6.47
N ALA A 21 -7.11 16.71 5.68
CA ALA A 21 -7.15 15.27 5.76
C ALA A 21 -5.77 14.67 5.47
N THR A 22 -5.07 15.23 4.49
CA THR A 22 -3.73 14.79 4.14
C THR A 22 -2.75 15.02 5.29
N ASN A 23 -2.78 16.21 5.89
CA ASN A 23 -1.88 16.53 6.99
C ASN A 23 -2.11 15.61 8.18
N SER A 24 -3.37 15.31 8.50
CA SER A 24 -3.70 14.38 9.57
C SER A 24 -3.17 12.98 9.27
N GLN A 25 -3.32 12.54 8.03
CA GLN A 25 -2.83 11.23 7.61
C GLN A 25 -1.30 11.16 7.69
N LEU A 26 -0.62 12.23 7.25
CA LEU A 26 0.84 12.28 7.32
C LEU A 26 1.33 12.21 8.76
N GLU A 27 0.72 12.97 9.67
CA GLU A 27 1.12 12.95 11.07
C GLU A 27 0.95 11.57 11.68
N LEU A 28 -0.19 10.92 11.39
CA LEU A 28 -0.46 9.58 11.86
C LEU A 28 0.60 8.60 11.35
N LEU A 29 0.96 8.71 10.08
CA LEU A 29 1.92 7.79 9.47
C LEU A 29 3.34 8.07 9.94
N ARG A 30 3.70 9.32 10.18
CA ARG A 30 5.02 9.64 10.73
C ARG A 30 5.17 9.04 12.12
N LYS A 31 4.13 9.13 12.94
CA LYS A 31 4.14 8.53 14.26
C LYS A 31 4.22 7.01 14.17
N ALA A 32 3.44 6.42 13.26
CA ALA A 32 3.47 4.98 13.06
C ALA A 32 4.87 4.51 12.63
N ALA A 33 5.52 5.26 11.74
CA ALA A 33 6.88 4.93 11.32
C ALA A 33 7.84 4.93 12.51
N GLU A 34 7.72 5.93 13.36
CA GLU A 34 8.54 6.00 14.57
C GLU A 34 8.30 4.78 15.45
N ASP A 35 7.03 4.45 15.70
CA ASP A 35 6.67 3.32 16.54
C ASP A 35 7.16 1.99 15.96
N LEU A 36 7.21 1.88 14.64
CA LEU A 36 7.63 0.66 13.95
C LEU A 36 9.15 0.61 13.72
N GLY A 37 9.87 1.66 14.08
CA GLY A 37 11.32 1.69 13.88
C GLY A 37 11.72 1.91 12.44
N LEU A 38 10.89 2.58 11.65
CA LEU A 38 11.18 2.87 10.25
C LEU A 38 11.75 4.27 10.11
N THR A 39 12.69 4.44 9.17
CA THR A 39 13.27 5.75 8.88
C THR A 39 12.56 6.32 7.65
N VAL A 40 11.84 7.42 7.81
CA VAL A 40 11.11 8.04 6.69
C VAL A 40 12.10 8.81 5.84
N VAL A 41 12.25 8.40 4.57
CA VAL A 41 13.15 9.05 3.62
C VAL A 41 12.39 9.74 2.49
N ALA A 42 11.09 9.48 2.35
CA ALA A 42 10.28 10.10 1.31
C ALA A 42 8.83 10.14 1.76
N GLU A 43 8.10 11.16 1.30
CA GLU A 43 6.67 11.29 1.54
C GLU A 43 6.01 11.66 0.22
N VAL A 44 5.01 10.87 -0.17
CA VAL A 44 4.26 11.09 -1.41
C VAL A 44 2.80 11.33 -1.04
N THR A 45 2.26 12.42 -1.55
CA THR A 45 0.86 12.79 -1.31
C THR A 45 0.19 13.02 -2.67
N VAL A 46 -0.91 12.33 -2.90
CA VAL A 46 -1.62 12.46 -4.16
C VAL A 46 -3.12 12.62 -3.93
N PHE A 47 -3.75 13.36 -4.82
CA PHE A 47 -5.19 13.58 -4.84
C PHE A 47 -5.73 12.94 -6.11
N GLU A 48 -6.07 11.66 -6.01
CA GLU A 48 -6.52 10.93 -7.20
C GLU A 48 -7.36 9.73 -6.79
N SER A 49 -8.11 9.20 -7.75
CA SER A 49 -8.90 7.98 -7.55
C SER A 49 -7.97 6.79 -7.39
N GLY A 50 -8.38 5.83 -6.55
CA GLY A 50 -7.63 4.59 -6.38
C GLY A 50 -8.07 3.47 -7.30
N THR A 51 -8.83 3.77 -8.36
CA THR A 51 -9.39 2.73 -9.21
C THR A 51 -8.41 2.20 -10.25
N ASP A 52 -7.44 3.03 -10.68
CA ASP A 52 -6.45 2.60 -11.68
C ASP A 52 -5.15 2.17 -10.99
N PRO A 53 -4.83 0.85 -10.99
CA PRO A 53 -3.60 0.38 -10.35
C PRO A 53 -2.34 0.74 -11.13
N GLN A 54 -2.48 1.31 -12.33
CA GLN A 54 -1.34 1.73 -13.13
C GLN A 54 -1.23 3.25 -13.24
N ARG A 55 -1.89 3.97 -12.34
CA ARG A 55 -1.81 5.41 -12.34
C ARG A 55 -0.37 5.88 -12.08
N GLN A 56 -0.06 7.10 -12.52
CA GLN A 56 1.31 7.60 -12.54
C GLN A 56 1.98 7.57 -11.17
N SER A 57 1.25 7.90 -10.11
CA SER A 57 1.86 7.91 -8.76
C SER A 57 2.31 6.51 -8.35
N ILE A 58 1.57 5.47 -8.71
CA ILE A 58 1.95 4.10 -8.41
C ILE A 58 3.16 3.68 -9.25
N LYS A 59 3.18 4.05 -10.52
CA LYS A 59 4.33 3.74 -11.37
C LYS A 59 5.59 4.39 -10.83
N THR A 60 5.50 5.64 -10.39
CA THR A 60 6.63 6.35 -9.80
C THR A 60 7.06 5.70 -8.50
N LEU A 61 6.10 5.32 -7.66
CA LEU A 61 6.37 4.67 -6.39
C LEU A 61 7.18 3.39 -6.59
N ILE A 62 6.76 2.56 -7.53
CA ILE A 62 7.43 1.29 -7.81
C ILE A 62 8.80 1.55 -8.42
N ARG A 63 8.90 2.50 -9.36
CA ARG A 63 10.17 2.82 -10.00
C ARG A 63 11.22 3.29 -9.01
N ASP A 64 10.85 4.20 -8.11
CA ASP A 64 11.79 4.74 -7.15
C ASP A 64 12.24 3.68 -6.15
N GLY A 65 11.33 2.81 -5.73
CA GLY A 65 11.68 1.70 -4.86
C GLY A 65 12.61 0.70 -5.55
N LYS A 66 12.32 0.41 -6.82
CA LYS A 66 13.17 -0.47 -7.62
C LYS A 66 14.60 0.06 -7.70
N HIS A 67 14.76 1.39 -7.75
CA HIS A 67 16.07 2.02 -7.86
C HIS A 67 16.72 2.26 -6.50
N GLY A 68 16.14 1.73 -5.43
CA GLY A 68 16.77 1.75 -4.12
C GLY A 68 16.50 2.97 -3.27
N ALA A 69 15.52 3.79 -3.65
CA ALA A 69 15.21 4.99 -2.87
C ALA A 69 14.71 4.64 -1.47
N TYR A 70 14.04 3.51 -1.32
CA TYR A 70 13.52 3.04 -0.03
C TYR A 70 13.30 1.53 -0.08
N ASP A 71 13.13 0.94 1.11
CA ASP A 71 12.97 -0.51 1.27
C ASP A 71 11.53 -0.92 1.53
N CYS A 72 10.69 0.04 1.91
CA CYS A 72 9.31 -0.26 2.26
C CYS A 72 8.43 0.97 2.04
N VAL A 73 7.14 0.71 1.98
CA VAL A 73 6.11 1.74 1.81
C VAL A 73 5.16 1.65 2.99
N LEU A 74 4.81 2.78 3.57
CA LEU A 74 3.88 2.86 4.69
C LEU A 74 2.61 3.56 4.25
N VAL A 75 1.48 2.89 4.42
CA VAL A 75 0.15 3.42 4.07
C VAL A 75 -0.79 3.22 5.24
N VAL A 76 -1.86 4.01 5.28
CA VAL A 76 -2.86 3.85 6.33
C VAL A 76 -3.52 2.49 6.24
N ASP A 77 -3.84 2.08 5.02
CA ASP A 77 -4.42 0.76 4.73
C ASP A 77 -4.20 0.45 3.24
N PRO A 78 -4.41 -0.80 2.82
CA PRO A 78 -4.13 -1.19 1.44
C PRO A 78 -4.94 -0.43 0.39
N SER A 79 -6.09 0.13 0.76
CA SER A 79 -6.93 0.84 -0.20
C SER A 79 -6.25 2.10 -0.76
N ARG A 80 -5.21 2.60 -0.07
CA ARG A 80 -4.46 3.74 -0.58
C ARG A 80 -3.65 3.37 -1.82
N LEU A 81 -3.23 2.12 -1.91
CA LEU A 81 -2.54 1.63 -3.10
C LEU A 81 -3.53 1.33 -4.22
N SER A 82 -4.62 0.66 -3.91
CA SER A 82 -5.69 0.41 -4.87
C SER A 82 -6.98 0.10 -4.11
N ARG A 83 -8.11 0.50 -4.69
CA ARG A 83 -9.42 0.19 -4.13
C ARG A 83 -9.92 -1.18 -4.53
N SER A 84 -9.30 -1.82 -5.51
CA SER A 84 -9.72 -3.14 -5.96
C SER A 84 -8.77 -4.21 -5.45
N THR A 85 -9.30 -5.41 -5.25
CA THR A 85 -8.49 -6.55 -4.87
C THR A 85 -7.47 -6.86 -5.96
N GLU A 86 -7.90 -6.81 -7.21
CA GLU A 86 -7.00 -7.07 -8.34
C GLU A 86 -5.87 -6.05 -8.40
N GLY A 87 -6.19 -4.78 -8.16
CA GLY A 87 -5.17 -3.73 -8.16
C GLY A 87 -4.17 -3.93 -7.04
N CYS A 88 -4.63 -4.27 -5.84
CA CYS A 88 -3.73 -4.56 -4.72
C CYS A 88 -2.84 -5.75 -5.03
N THR A 89 -3.39 -6.80 -5.66
CA THR A 89 -2.61 -7.96 -6.06
C THR A 89 -1.51 -7.56 -7.03
N LEU A 90 -1.86 -6.80 -8.05
CA LEU A 90 -0.91 -6.37 -9.07
C LEU A 90 0.21 -5.53 -8.47
N ILE A 91 -0.16 -4.54 -7.66
CA ILE A 91 0.82 -3.64 -7.04
C ILE A 91 1.70 -4.43 -6.06
N GLY A 92 1.09 -5.30 -5.26
CA GLY A 92 1.82 -6.13 -4.32
C GLY A 92 2.85 -7.02 -4.99
N GLN A 93 2.48 -7.63 -6.12
CA GLN A 93 3.41 -8.46 -6.87
C GLN A 93 4.59 -7.66 -7.38
N LYS A 94 4.34 -6.45 -7.88
CA LYS A 94 5.41 -5.60 -8.39
C LYS A 94 6.34 -5.14 -7.26
N LEU A 95 5.77 -4.76 -6.12
CA LEU A 95 6.60 -4.36 -4.97
C LEU A 95 7.42 -5.53 -4.45
N ASN A 96 6.80 -6.70 -4.30
CA ASN A 96 7.50 -7.89 -3.82
C ASN A 96 8.63 -8.30 -4.74
N ARG A 97 8.44 -8.15 -6.06
CA ARG A 97 9.46 -8.48 -7.04
C ARG A 97 10.74 -7.70 -6.81
N HIS A 98 10.62 -6.48 -6.29
CA HIS A 98 11.77 -5.62 -6.03
C HIS A 98 12.16 -5.58 -4.55
N GLY A 99 11.59 -6.49 -3.75
CA GLY A 99 11.93 -6.58 -2.34
C GLY A 99 11.40 -5.45 -1.48
N ILE A 100 10.37 -4.74 -1.96
CA ILE A 100 9.79 -3.63 -1.23
C ILE A 100 8.64 -4.15 -0.38
N ARG A 101 8.71 -3.92 0.94
CA ARG A 101 7.69 -4.38 1.88
C ARG A 101 6.65 -3.29 2.07
N VAL A 102 5.45 -3.69 2.49
CA VAL A 102 4.36 -2.75 2.75
C VAL A 102 4.00 -2.82 4.23
N TYR A 103 3.88 -1.66 4.84
CA TYR A 103 3.50 -1.52 6.25
C TYR A 103 2.24 -0.69 6.38
N THR A 104 1.48 -0.98 7.43
CA THR A 104 0.41 -0.12 7.93
C THR A 104 0.76 0.23 9.37
N PRO A 105 0.00 1.13 10.03
CA PRO A 105 0.26 1.39 11.44
C PRO A 105 0.22 0.17 12.33
N GLN A 106 -0.44 -0.92 11.90
CA GLN A 106 -0.48 -2.17 12.65
C GLN A 106 0.71 -3.07 12.38
N GLY A 107 1.59 -2.69 11.45
CA GLY A 107 2.79 -3.45 11.15
C GLY A 107 2.89 -3.86 9.69
N LYS A 108 3.83 -4.76 9.41
CA LYS A 108 4.06 -5.23 8.05
C LYS A 108 2.86 -6.05 7.58
N ILE A 109 2.43 -5.82 6.36
CA ILE A 109 1.38 -6.60 5.74
C ILE A 109 1.90 -7.25 4.47
N GLN A 110 1.16 -8.25 4.01
CA GLN A 110 1.49 -8.97 2.79
C GLN A 110 0.46 -8.67 1.71
N LEU A 111 0.93 -8.28 0.53
CA LEU A 111 0.08 -8.05 -0.63
C LEU A 111 0.57 -8.95 -1.75
N PRO A 112 -0.28 -9.85 -2.25
CA PRO A 112 -1.66 -10.10 -1.80
C PRO A 112 -1.69 -10.82 -0.46
N PRO A 113 -2.77 -10.65 0.31
CA PRO A 113 -2.94 -11.41 1.55
C PRO A 113 -2.97 -12.91 1.23
N PRO A 114 -2.28 -13.74 2.01
CA PRO A 114 -2.24 -15.17 1.72
C PRO A 114 -3.64 -15.77 1.82
N HIS A 115 -4.05 -16.45 0.76
CA HIS A 115 -5.31 -17.18 0.65
C HIS A 115 -6.57 -16.32 0.63
N ALA A 116 -6.57 -15.13 1.20
CA ALA A 116 -7.78 -14.34 1.32
C ALA A 116 -8.40 -14.01 -0.03
N PHE A 117 -7.56 -13.67 -1.01
CA PHE A 117 -8.05 -13.36 -2.35
C PHE A 117 -8.72 -14.55 -3.00
N PHE A 118 -8.12 -15.70 -2.86
CA PHE A 118 -8.63 -16.88 -3.53
C PHE A 118 -9.98 -17.30 -2.96
N TYR A 119 -10.10 -17.33 -1.66
CA TYR A 119 -11.35 -17.76 -1.05
C TYR A 119 -12.47 -16.77 -1.28
N SER A 120 -12.18 -15.49 -1.28
CA SER A 120 -13.22 -14.50 -1.51
C SER A 120 -13.76 -14.58 -2.93
N ARG A 121 -13.00 -15.18 -3.84
CA ARG A 121 -13.39 -15.29 -5.24
C ARG A 121 -14.02 -16.64 -5.58
N TYR A 122 -13.55 -17.67 -4.96
CA TYR A 122 -13.88 -19.02 -5.37
C TYR A 122 -14.58 -19.84 -4.33
N HIS A 123 -14.61 -19.66 -3.27
CA HIS A 123 -14.95 -20.55 -2.32
C HIS A 123 -15.91 -20.54 -1.51
N LYS A 124 -15.95 -20.62 -1.86
CA LYS A 124 -16.46 -20.55 -1.20
C LYS A 124 -16.69 -21.71 -0.71
N GLU A 125 -16.07 -22.15 -1.24
CA GLU A 125 -15.75 -23.03 -0.90
C GLU A 125 -15.47 -23.84 -0.31
N GLY A 126 -15.40 -24.14 -0.75
CA GLY A 126 -14.76 -24.84 -0.43
C GLY A 126 -14.17 -25.30 -0.01
N GLU A 127 -13.62 -25.08 -0.41
CA GLU A 127 -12.71 -25.38 -0.25
C GLU A 127 -12.02 -25.52 0.17
N ASN A 128 -12.07 -25.65 -0.27
CA ASN A 128 -11.22 -25.80 -0.14
C ASN A 128 -10.69 -25.85 -0.03
N ASP A 129 -10.54 -25.70 -0.56
CA ASP A 129 -9.79 -25.72 -0.72
C ASP A 129 -9.28 -25.72 -0.63
N PHE A 130 -9.11 -25.86 -1.10
CA PHE A 130 -8.36 -25.94 -1.24
C PHE A 130 -7.87 -25.92 -0.68
N GLY A 131 -8.43 -25.85 -1.11
CA GLY A 131 -7.74 -25.80 -0.98
C GLY A 131 -7.28 -25.69 -0.70
N PRO A 132 -7.31 -25.72 -0.74
CA PRO A 132 -6.68 -25.75 -0.58
C PRO A 132 -6.25 -25.79 -0.44
N GLY A 133 -6.54 -25.62 -0.76
CA GLY A 133 -5.99 -25.63 -0.89
C GLY A 133 -5.78 -25.66 -0.88
N LYS A 134 -5.67 -25.77 -1.13
CA LYS A 134 -5.45 -25.91 -1.31
C LYS A 134 -5.21 -25.96 -1.22
#